data_1b78eb58824c8bbe3761b14cabd67108
#
_entry.id   1b78eb58824c8bbe3761b14cabd67108
#
_cell.length_a   1.000
_cell.length_b   1.000
_cell.length_c   1.000
_cell.angle_alpha   90.00
_cell.angle_beta   90.00
_cell.angle_gamma   90.00
#
_symmetry.space_group_name_H-M   'P 1'
#
loop_
_entity.id
_entity.type
_entity.pdbx_description
1 polymer ?
#
loop_
_entity_poly.entity_id
_entity_poly.type
_entity_poly.pdbx_seq_one_letter_code
_entity_poly.pdbx_strand_id
1 'polypeptide(L)'
;MQKQIETELNAIFESQVKILEDLVKIPSISFEGFEPSNIKKCAEAVFELFKKNNFDEVRLLGKQTNPAVFAELKGNPNLPSVLLYAHYDVQPPMRENLWISPAFEPQVRGGRLYGRGTADDKAAIIVHLSAALIAKKILGENCPTLKFLIEGEEECGSPNITALLKECKNLKSSVAIICDSSNWDETTPAIVSSLRGMAALEIEVKSMEKPLHSGTWSGPIPDAAQGLSRILVSLKSPKAPSLAKNILESFAEMSKSYGYRELKKEGSLLGKTQILVKEKDILKSLWRDASITVTAMEAGSRKNAGNVLQNSAWARVSIRIPPGMDMKKVLEQIKTQIKDACPWGLNLSIKTENGIAIPWETKTEHIFFKKMLNALKEGYGKKPLITGCGASIPMVAAISKAFKGMPILLTGIGDPKANAHGENESVSLAVLKKAILSEILFLSSISSTYARTN
;
A
#
# COMPACT_ATOMS: atom_id res chain seq x y z
N MET A 1 -12.46 25.51 19.02
CA MET A 1 -11.44 24.93 18.13
C MET A 1 -12.06 24.14 16.98
N GLN A 2 -12.81 23.05 17.18
CA GLN A 2 -13.36 22.24 16.06
C GLN A 2 -14.22 23.07 15.10
N LYS A 3 -15.17 23.87 15.59
CA LYS A 3 -15.99 24.75 14.76
C LYS A 3 -15.17 25.76 13.94
N GLN A 4 -14.06 26.24 14.49
CA GLN A 4 -13.13 27.12 13.77
C GLN A 4 -12.40 26.36 12.66
N ILE A 5 -11.95 25.12 12.93
CA ILE A 5 -11.32 24.24 11.94
C ILE A 5 -12.28 24.00 10.77
N GLU A 6 -13.53 23.65 11.06
CA GLU A 6 -14.55 23.41 10.04
C GLU A 6 -14.83 24.65 9.19
N THR A 7 -14.86 25.85 9.82
CA THR A 7 -15.03 27.11 9.10
C THR A 7 -13.88 27.37 8.13
N GLU A 8 -12.64 27.24 8.59
CA GLU A 8 -11.46 27.43 7.75
C GLU A 8 -11.37 26.39 6.62
N LEU A 9 -11.69 25.13 6.94
CA LEU A 9 -11.72 24.06 5.93
C LEU A 9 -12.79 24.34 4.87
N ASN A 10 -14.00 24.77 5.27
CA ASN A 10 -15.05 25.13 4.33
C ASN A 10 -14.63 26.26 3.40
N ALA A 11 -13.90 27.24 3.92
CA ALA A 11 -13.46 28.41 3.15
C ALA A 11 -12.47 28.08 2.03
N ILE A 12 -11.63 27.04 2.21
CA ILE A 12 -10.60 26.70 1.22
C ILE A 12 -10.92 25.44 0.39
N PHE A 13 -11.90 24.62 0.78
CA PHE A 13 -12.09 23.27 0.25
C PHE A 13 -12.25 23.24 -1.26
N GLU A 14 -13.04 24.10 -1.86
CA GLU A 14 -13.25 24.15 -3.32
C GLU A 14 -11.95 24.48 -4.06
N SER A 15 -11.15 25.41 -3.53
CA SER A 15 -9.84 25.74 -4.12
C SER A 15 -8.85 24.57 -4.01
N GLN A 16 -8.91 23.78 -2.94
CA GLN A 16 -8.09 22.60 -2.77
C GLN A 16 -8.48 21.47 -3.74
N VAL A 17 -9.78 21.28 -3.96
CA VAL A 17 -10.27 20.35 -5.00
C VAL A 17 -9.78 20.79 -6.39
N LYS A 18 -9.77 22.12 -6.68
CA LYS A 18 -9.25 22.62 -7.94
C LYS A 18 -7.76 22.35 -8.14
N ILE A 19 -6.96 22.47 -7.07
CA ILE A 19 -5.54 22.12 -7.11
C ILE A 19 -5.37 20.60 -7.39
N LEU A 20 -6.20 19.75 -6.77
CA LEU A 20 -6.20 18.31 -7.06
C LEU A 20 -6.52 18.04 -8.55
N GLU A 21 -7.55 18.69 -9.10
CA GLU A 21 -7.87 18.56 -10.53
C GLU A 21 -6.67 18.93 -11.41
N ASP A 22 -5.95 20.01 -11.08
CA ASP A 22 -4.80 20.45 -11.88
C ASP A 22 -3.61 19.47 -11.76
N LEU A 23 -3.39 18.86 -10.59
CA LEU A 23 -2.40 17.79 -10.44
C LEU A 23 -2.81 16.52 -11.22
N VAL A 24 -4.08 16.14 -11.21
CA VAL A 24 -4.59 14.96 -11.92
C VAL A 24 -4.43 15.08 -13.43
N LYS A 25 -4.53 16.28 -14.00
CA LYS A 25 -4.30 16.55 -15.45
C LYS A 25 -2.88 16.22 -15.91
N ILE A 26 -1.91 16.05 -15.00
CA ILE A 26 -0.54 15.69 -15.34
C ILE A 26 -0.41 14.16 -15.28
N PRO A 27 -0.21 13.46 -16.41
CA PRO A 27 -0.13 12.00 -16.45
C PRO A 27 1.25 11.51 -15.98
N SER A 28 1.51 11.63 -14.68
CA SER A 28 2.77 11.30 -14.02
C SER A 28 2.95 9.79 -13.81
N ILE A 29 2.98 9.03 -14.89
CA ILE A 29 3.16 7.57 -14.89
C ILE A 29 4.64 7.25 -14.73
N SER A 30 5.02 6.50 -13.68
CA SER A 30 6.42 6.19 -13.33
C SER A 30 7.01 4.97 -14.04
N PHE A 31 6.22 4.27 -14.84
CA PHE A 31 6.62 3.06 -15.55
C PHE A 31 7.42 3.32 -16.83
N GLU A 32 8.29 2.36 -17.21
CA GLU A 32 8.97 2.40 -18.50
C GLU A 32 7.96 2.38 -19.66
N GLY A 33 8.30 3.10 -20.74
CA GLY A 33 7.46 3.21 -21.94
C GLY A 33 6.48 4.38 -21.91
N PHE A 34 6.40 5.14 -20.83
CA PHE A 34 5.63 6.39 -20.74
C PHE A 34 6.54 7.62 -20.79
N GLU A 35 5.92 8.79 -21.03
CA GLU A 35 6.64 10.06 -21.22
C GLU A 35 7.28 10.57 -19.91
N PRO A 36 8.61 10.51 -19.73
CA PRO A 36 9.28 10.85 -18.48
C PRO A 36 9.17 12.33 -18.09
N SER A 37 8.91 13.21 -19.04
CA SER A 37 8.75 14.64 -18.78
C SER A 37 7.54 14.95 -17.92
N ASN A 38 6.51 14.09 -17.91
CA ASN A 38 5.31 14.27 -17.10
C ASN A 38 5.57 14.05 -15.60
N ILE A 39 6.45 13.12 -15.25
CA ILE A 39 6.90 12.95 -13.87
C ILE A 39 7.56 14.23 -13.37
N LYS A 40 8.49 14.80 -14.15
CA LYS A 40 9.18 16.06 -13.81
C LYS A 40 8.21 17.23 -13.70
N LYS A 41 7.26 17.35 -14.64
CA LYS A 41 6.20 18.37 -14.56
C LYS A 41 5.37 18.26 -13.29
N CYS A 42 5.03 17.04 -12.86
CA CYS A 42 4.27 16.83 -11.63
C CYS A 42 5.11 17.19 -10.41
N ALA A 43 6.37 16.77 -10.35
CA ALA A 43 7.29 17.16 -9.29
C ALA A 43 7.45 18.69 -9.18
N GLU A 44 7.60 19.38 -10.32
CA GLU A 44 7.68 20.85 -10.39
C GLU A 44 6.37 21.50 -9.93
N ALA A 45 5.22 20.97 -10.34
CA ALA A 45 3.92 21.47 -9.90
C ALA A 45 3.74 21.35 -8.37
N VAL A 46 4.12 20.21 -7.79
CA VAL A 46 4.10 19.99 -6.33
C VAL A 46 5.11 20.91 -5.63
N PHE A 47 6.32 21.03 -6.16
CA PHE A 47 7.35 21.94 -5.64
C PHE A 47 6.86 23.39 -5.59
N GLU A 48 6.30 23.90 -6.71
CA GLU A 48 5.76 25.25 -6.78
C GLU A 48 4.53 25.45 -5.88
N LEU A 49 3.73 24.38 -5.68
CA LEU A 49 2.60 24.41 -4.76
C LEU A 49 3.05 24.70 -3.33
N PHE A 50 4.11 24.05 -2.84
CA PHE A 50 4.66 24.31 -1.51
C PHE A 50 5.32 25.70 -1.42
N LYS A 51 6.06 26.13 -2.45
CA LYS A 51 6.67 27.45 -2.50
C LYS A 51 5.63 28.59 -2.44
N LYS A 52 4.56 28.50 -3.22
CA LYS A 52 3.47 29.50 -3.21
C LYS A 52 2.77 29.61 -1.87
N ASN A 53 2.78 28.55 -1.09
CA ASN A 53 2.21 28.52 0.26
C ASN A 53 3.23 28.88 1.37
N ASN A 54 4.38 29.49 1.01
CA ASN A 54 5.38 30.03 1.93
C ASN A 54 5.94 29.00 2.92
N PHE A 55 6.24 27.78 2.46
CA PHE A 55 6.99 26.81 3.25
C PHE A 55 8.43 27.29 3.45
N ASP A 56 8.99 27.06 4.63
CA ASP A 56 10.31 27.54 5.02
C ASP A 56 11.44 26.93 4.19
N GLU A 57 11.27 25.68 3.77
CA GLU A 57 12.20 24.98 2.89
C GLU A 57 11.43 24.13 1.89
N VAL A 58 11.81 24.19 0.60
CA VAL A 58 11.29 23.32 -0.46
C VAL A 58 12.44 22.89 -1.34
N ARG A 59 12.63 21.58 -1.56
CA ARG A 59 13.72 21.00 -2.37
C ARG A 59 13.23 19.83 -3.21
N LEU A 60 13.86 19.63 -4.36
CA LEU A 60 13.80 18.39 -5.13
C LEU A 60 14.94 17.47 -4.69
N LEU A 61 14.61 16.21 -4.39
CA LEU A 61 15.53 15.14 -4.02
C LEU A 61 15.60 14.11 -5.17
N GLY A 62 16.73 13.42 -5.33
CA GLY A 62 16.87 12.36 -6.34
C GLY A 62 16.78 12.86 -7.78
N LYS A 63 17.41 13.97 -8.11
CA LYS A 63 17.29 14.70 -9.41
C LYS A 63 17.58 13.88 -10.67
N GLN A 64 18.23 12.73 -10.55
CA GLN A 64 18.66 11.91 -11.71
C GLN A 64 17.59 10.92 -12.17
N THR A 65 16.53 10.73 -11.38
CA THR A 65 15.45 9.79 -11.64
C THR A 65 14.09 10.52 -11.59
N ASN A 66 13.11 9.94 -10.95
CA ASN A 66 11.83 10.57 -10.65
C ASN A 66 11.96 11.34 -9.33
N PRO A 67 12.09 12.68 -9.35
CA PRO A 67 12.47 13.42 -8.16
C PRO A 67 11.37 13.41 -7.10
N ALA A 68 11.72 13.19 -5.84
CA ALA A 68 10.82 13.47 -4.73
C ALA A 68 10.85 14.94 -4.33
N VAL A 69 9.74 15.45 -3.79
CA VAL A 69 9.64 16.80 -3.24
C VAL A 69 9.74 16.72 -1.72
N PHE A 70 10.73 17.39 -1.16
CA PHE A 70 10.81 17.67 0.27
C PHE A 70 10.31 19.09 0.52
N ALA A 71 9.45 19.24 1.56
CA ALA A 71 9.07 20.55 2.07
C ALA A 71 9.05 20.55 3.59
N GLU A 72 9.34 21.71 4.20
CA GLU A 72 9.28 21.90 5.65
C GLU A 72 8.51 23.18 5.99
N LEU A 73 7.55 23.05 6.89
CA LEU A 73 6.89 24.15 7.56
C LEU A 73 7.33 24.16 9.01
N LYS A 74 8.20 25.10 9.37
CA LYS A 74 8.75 25.20 10.73
C LYS A 74 7.67 25.60 11.72
N GLY A 75 7.66 24.89 12.83
CA GLY A 75 6.79 25.12 13.96
C GLY A 75 7.56 25.21 15.26
N ASN A 76 6.89 24.96 16.36
CA ASN A 76 7.49 24.98 17.70
C ASN A 76 8.48 23.81 17.85
N PRO A 77 9.78 24.07 18.06
CA PRO A 77 10.79 23.04 18.17
C PRO A 77 10.64 22.17 19.44
N ASN A 78 9.88 22.64 20.44
CA ASN A 78 9.57 21.89 21.65
C ASN A 78 8.44 20.86 21.46
N LEU A 79 7.71 20.93 20.35
CA LEU A 79 6.64 19.99 20.02
C LEU A 79 7.16 18.80 19.18
N PRO A 80 6.51 17.64 19.27
CA PRO A 80 6.81 16.54 18.38
C PRO A 80 6.63 16.92 16.90
N SER A 81 7.66 16.73 16.08
CA SER A 81 7.57 16.95 14.63
C SER A 81 6.84 15.81 13.93
N VAL A 82 6.21 16.12 12.79
CA VAL A 82 5.42 15.17 11.98
C VAL A 82 5.99 15.07 10.57
N LEU A 83 6.23 13.85 10.08
CA LEU A 83 6.49 13.56 8.69
C LEU A 83 5.17 13.21 7.99
N LEU A 84 4.87 13.89 6.90
CA LEU A 84 3.70 13.71 6.04
C LEU A 84 4.17 13.14 4.71
N TYR A 85 3.69 11.96 4.35
CA TYR A 85 4.08 11.28 3.13
C TYR A 85 2.88 11.04 2.21
N ALA A 86 3.09 11.31 0.92
CA ALA A 86 2.24 10.96 -0.19
C ALA A 86 3.09 10.71 -1.44
N HIS A 87 2.48 10.23 -2.53
CA HIS A 87 3.15 10.15 -3.82
C HIS A 87 2.37 10.86 -4.93
N TYR A 88 3.08 11.30 -5.97
CA TYR A 88 2.48 12.01 -7.09
C TYR A 88 2.48 11.20 -8.39
N ASP A 89 3.25 10.10 -8.44
CA ASP A 89 3.20 9.17 -9.57
C ASP A 89 1.93 8.33 -9.54
N VAL A 90 1.58 7.76 -10.67
CA VAL A 90 0.30 7.07 -10.85
C VAL A 90 0.45 5.85 -11.75
N GLN A 91 -0.45 4.89 -11.58
CA GLN A 91 -0.62 3.75 -12.49
C GLN A 91 -1.04 4.19 -13.90
N PRO A 92 -0.67 3.42 -14.95
CA PRO A 92 -1.25 3.61 -16.27
C PRO A 92 -2.79 3.55 -16.28
N PRO A 93 -3.47 4.23 -17.22
CA PRO A 93 -4.93 4.24 -17.28
C PRO A 93 -5.56 2.89 -17.68
N MET A 94 -4.76 1.90 -18.05
CA MET A 94 -5.16 0.56 -18.46
C MET A 94 -6.07 0.57 -19.70
N ARG A 95 -7.32 0.14 -19.61
CA ARG A 95 -8.27 0.06 -20.72
C ARG A 95 -8.99 1.41 -20.89
N GLU A 96 -8.39 2.32 -21.64
CA GLU A 96 -8.89 3.70 -21.79
C GLU A 96 -10.32 3.79 -22.30
N ASN A 97 -10.75 2.85 -23.13
CA ASN A 97 -12.11 2.77 -23.65
C ASN A 97 -13.20 2.44 -22.61
N LEU A 98 -12.81 2.07 -21.38
CA LEU A 98 -13.73 1.82 -20.27
C LEU A 98 -13.86 3.01 -19.30
N TRP A 99 -13.11 4.06 -19.53
CA TRP A 99 -13.26 5.31 -18.78
C TRP A 99 -14.44 6.12 -19.32
N ILE A 100 -15.32 6.59 -18.42
CA ILE A 100 -16.46 7.46 -18.75
C ILE A 100 -15.99 8.86 -19.17
N SER A 101 -14.94 9.36 -18.51
CA SER A 101 -14.15 10.55 -18.92
C SER A 101 -12.71 10.15 -19.02
N PRO A 102 -11.89 10.73 -19.90
CA PRO A 102 -10.46 10.40 -20.01
C PRO A 102 -9.77 10.46 -18.64
N ALA A 103 -8.85 9.53 -18.41
CA ALA A 103 -8.22 9.31 -17.09
C ALA A 103 -7.54 10.57 -16.51
N PHE A 104 -7.04 11.45 -17.36
CA PHE A 104 -6.35 12.70 -16.99
C PHE A 104 -7.17 13.95 -17.29
N GLU A 105 -8.48 13.81 -17.49
CA GLU A 105 -9.46 14.89 -17.57
C GLU A 105 -10.42 14.79 -16.37
N PRO A 106 -10.01 15.27 -15.19
CA PRO A 106 -10.77 15.06 -13.96
C PRO A 106 -12.16 15.68 -14.03
N GLN A 107 -13.16 14.95 -13.55
CA GLN A 107 -14.55 15.39 -13.53
C GLN A 107 -15.25 15.03 -12.22
N VAL A 108 -15.99 16.00 -11.67
CA VAL A 108 -16.84 15.77 -10.49
C VAL A 108 -18.20 15.22 -10.95
N ARG A 109 -18.56 14.04 -10.44
CA ARG A 109 -19.85 13.40 -10.66
C ARG A 109 -20.36 12.78 -9.35
N GLY A 110 -21.59 13.05 -8.97
CA GLY A 110 -22.21 12.44 -7.79
C GLY A 110 -21.41 12.60 -6.49
N GLY A 111 -20.75 13.75 -6.29
CA GLY A 111 -19.95 14.03 -5.07
C GLY A 111 -18.58 13.34 -5.05
N ARG A 112 -18.11 12.79 -6.19
CA ARG A 112 -16.79 12.19 -6.34
C ARG A 112 -16.03 12.87 -7.47
N LEU A 113 -14.72 13.05 -7.29
CA LEU A 113 -13.81 13.49 -8.35
C LEU A 113 -13.22 12.25 -9.01
N TYR A 114 -13.49 12.09 -10.31
CA TYR A 114 -12.99 10.98 -11.14
C TYR A 114 -11.75 11.41 -11.90
N GLY A 115 -10.75 10.54 -11.96
CA GLY A 115 -9.50 10.70 -12.68
C GLY A 115 -8.40 9.82 -12.09
N ARG A 116 -7.40 9.44 -12.87
CA ARG A 116 -6.26 8.64 -12.41
C ARG A 116 -5.40 9.43 -11.43
N GLY A 117 -5.12 8.87 -10.25
CA GLY A 117 -4.39 9.52 -9.18
C GLY A 117 -5.27 10.35 -8.24
N THR A 118 -6.60 10.34 -8.42
CA THR A 118 -7.51 11.05 -7.50
C THR A 118 -7.60 10.40 -6.13
N ALA A 119 -7.52 9.08 -6.04
CA ALA A 119 -7.53 8.34 -4.78
C ALA A 119 -6.14 7.78 -4.42
N ASP A 120 -5.31 7.57 -5.44
CA ASP A 120 -4.01 6.95 -5.35
C ASP A 120 -2.98 7.73 -6.18
N ASP A 121 -2.28 8.73 -5.60
CA ASP A 121 -2.34 9.23 -4.23
C ASP A 121 -2.27 10.77 -4.19
N LYS A 122 -2.55 11.46 -5.32
CA LYS A 122 -2.45 12.92 -5.42
C LYS A 122 -3.36 13.66 -4.44
N ALA A 123 -4.50 13.06 -4.06
CA ALA A 123 -5.38 13.67 -3.05
C ALA A 123 -4.76 13.68 -1.64
N ALA A 124 -3.86 12.75 -1.31
CA ALA A 124 -3.13 12.81 -0.05
C ALA A 124 -2.23 14.06 0.06
N ILE A 125 -1.65 14.50 -1.06
CA ILE A 125 -0.90 15.77 -1.11
C ILE A 125 -1.80 16.93 -0.66
N ILE A 126 -3.06 16.91 -1.11
CA ILE A 126 -4.06 17.93 -0.76
C ILE A 126 -4.51 17.80 0.69
N VAL A 127 -4.66 16.56 1.21
CA VAL A 127 -4.94 16.34 2.65
C VAL A 127 -3.86 16.98 3.50
N HIS A 128 -2.62 16.62 3.25
CA HIS A 128 -1.47 17.08 4.02
C HIS A 128 -1.26 18.60 3.92
N LEU A 129 -1.32 19.15 2.70
CA LEU A 129 -1.18 20.58 2.48
C LEU A 129 -2.29 21.38 3.20
N SER A 130 -3.55 21.00 3.00
CA SER A 130 -4.68 21.68 3.60
C SER A 130 -4.62 21.62 5.13
N ALA A 131 -4.29 20.45 5.68
CA ALA A 131 -4.14 20.26 7.11
C ALA A 131 -3.02 21.14 7.67
N ALA A 132 -1.87 21.22 7.01
CA ALA A 132 -0.75 22.04 7.43
C ALA A 132 -1.10 23.54 7.45
N LEU A 133 -1.70 24.04 6.38
CA LEU A 133 -2.08 25.47 6.26
C LEU A 133 -3.09 25.88 7.33
N ILE A 134 -4.13 25.06 7.55
CA ILE A 134 -5.15 25.34 8.56
C ILE A 134 -4.57 25.20 9.97
N ALA A 135 -3.77 24.15 10.23
CA ALA A 135 -3.11 23.97 11.53
C ALA A 135 -2.19 25.16 11.85
N LYS A 136 -1.36 25.61 10.89
CA LYS A 136 -0.50 26.79 11.09
C LYS A 136 -1.30 28.05 11.39
N LYS A 137 -2.42 28.27 10.68
CA LYS A 137 -3.29 29.43 10.88
C LYS A 137 -3.95 29.44 12.27
N ILE A 138 -4.42 28.25 12.74
CA ILE A 138 -5.18 28.14 13.99
C ILE A 138 -4.27 28.03 15.21
N LEU A 139 -3.17 27.27 15.10
CA LEU A 139 -2.27 26.99 16.22
C LEU A 139 -1.17 28.06 16.37
N GLY A 140 -0.87 28.81 15.32
CA GLY A 140 0.18 29.85 15.33
C GLY A 140 1.54 29.29 15.75
N GLU A 141 2.10 29.83 16.84
CA GLU A 141 3.35 29.39 17.42
C GLU A 141 3.31 27.98 18.07
N ASN A 142 2.11 27.49 18.35
CA ASN A 142 1.90 26.13 18.86
C ASN A 142 1.72 25.08 17.75
N CYS A 143 1.97 25.44 16.48
CA CYS A 143 1.98 24.46 15.40
C CYS A 143 3.25 23.60 15.50
N PRO A 144 3.15 22.27 15.38
CA PRO A 144 4.35 21.41 15.30
C PRO A 144 5.11 21.67 13.99
N THR A 145 6.41 21.32 13.95
CA THR A 145 7.15 21.29 12.68
C THR A 145 6.62 20.16 11.82
N LEU A 146 6.22 20.51 10.57
CA LEU A 146 5.67 19.60 9.58
C LEU A 146 6.67 19.42 8.44
N LYS A 147 6.99 18.20 8.12
CA LYS A 147 7.91 17.82 7.05
C LYS A 147 7.17 16.96 6.04
N PHE A 148 7.41 17.20 4.78
CA PHE A 148 6.74 16.52 3.68
C PHE A 148 7.77 15.76 2.85
N LEU A 149 7.42 14.54 2.49
CA LEU A 149 8.10 13.77 1.46
C LEU A 149 7.05 13.31 0.46
N ILE A 150 7.07 13.91 -0.73
CA ILE A 150 6.16 13.54 -1.82
C ILE A 150 6.96 12.83 -2.88
N GLU A 151 6.75 11.51 -3.00
CA GLU A 151 7.54 10.61 -3.87
C GLU A 151 7.01 10.56 -5.29
N GLY A 152 7.84 10.15 -6.24
CA GLY A 152 7.49 9.99 -7.66
C GLY A 152 7.78 8.61 -8.23
N GLU A 153 7.94 7.58 -7.39
CA GLU A 153 8.31 6.21 -7.77
C GLU A 153 7.58 5.14 -6.94
N GLU A 154 6.53 5.49 -6.19
CA GLU A 154 5.83 4.53 -5.33
C GLU A 154 5.24 3.39 -6.15
N GLU A 155 4.56 3.72 -7.22
CA GLU A 155 3.82 2.79 -8.07
C GLU A 155 4.71 1.77 -8.80
N CYS A 156 6.00 2.08 -8.97
CA CYS A 156 6.99 1.13 -9.47
C CYS A 156 7.85 0.50 -8.36
N GLY A 157 7.43 0.63 -7.09
CA GLY A 157 8.03 -0.05 -5.92
C GLY A 157 9.12 0.73 -5.21
N SER A 158 9.17 2.05 -5.35
CA SER A 158 10.10 2.95 -4.64
C SER A 158 11.59 2.54 -4.74
N PRO A 159 12.14 2.30 -5.93
CA PRO A 159 13.50 1.74 -6.08
C PRO A 159 14.57 2.63 -5.45
N ASN A 160 14.38 3.94 -5.40
CA ASN A 160 15.34 4.91 -4.90
C ASN A 160 15.05 5.42 -3.48
N ILE A 161 13.98 4.97 -2.82
CA ILE A 161 13.57 5.47 -1.51
C ILE A 161 14.68 5.43 -0.45
N THR A 162 15.48 4.36 -0.44
CA THR A 162 16.60 4.23 0.52
C THR A 162 17.66 5.31 0.30
N ALA A 163 17.91 5.72 -0.93
CA ALA A 163 18.84 6.79 -1.26
C ALA A 163 18.26 8.15 -0.88
N LEU A 164 16.98 8.39 -1.17
CA LEU A 164 16.26 9.62 -0.78
C LEU A 164 16.26 9.83 0.74
N LEU A 165 15.99 8.78 1.52
CA LEU A 165 16.00 8.84 2.99
C LEU A 165 17.41 9.12 3.55
N LYS A 166 18.49 8.75 2.85
CA LYS A 166 19.88 9.07 3.22
C LYS A 166 20.26 10.49 2.82
N GLU A 167 19.79 10.96 1.66
CA GLU A 167 20.04 12.31 1.16
C GLU A 167 19.40 13.35 2.08
N CYS A 168 18.18 13.11 2.57
CA CYS A 168 17.44 14.04 3.41
C CYS A 168 17.40 13.59 4.87
N LYS A 169 18.48 13.86 5.62
CA LYS A 169 18.57 13.56 7.06
C LYS A 169 17.50 14.27 7.91
N ASN A 170 16.97 15.39 7.42
CA ASN A 170 15.95 16.18 8.11
C ASN A 170 14.56 15.51 8.14
N LEU A 171 14.33 14.42 7.40
CA LEU A 171 13.04 13.69 7.41
C LEU A 171 12.72 13.05 8.76
N LYS A 172 13.73 12.74 9.60
CA LYS A 172 13.48 12.16 10.91
C LYS A 172 12.53 13.04 11.71
N SER A 173 11.47 12.44 12.21
CA SER A 173 10.37 13.09 12.93
C SER A 173 9.94 12.26 14.13
N SER A 174 9.03 12.79 14.94
CA SER A 174 8.49 12.06 16.11
C SER A 174 7.44 11.03 15.70
N VAL A 175 6.74 11.28 14.58
CA VAL A 175 5.72 10.41 14.01
C VAL A 175 5.64 10.65 12.50
N ALA A 176 5.28 9.63 11.72
CA ALA A 176 4.93 9.77 10.31
C ALA A 176 3.44 9.50 10.10
N ILE A 177 2.80 10.27 9.23
CA ILE A 177 1.48 10.00 8.65
C ILE A 177 1.71 9.67 7.18
N ILE A 178 1.19 8.55 6.76
CA ILE A 178 1.19 8.09 5.38
C ILE A 178 -0.27 7.97 4.97
N CYS A 179 -0.70 8.75 3.98
CA CYS A 179 -2.10 8.80 3.58
C CYS A 179 -2.34 8.01 2.28
N ASP A 180 -1.84 6.79 2.22
CA ASP A 180 -1.84 5.90 1.06
C ASP A 180 -2.57 4.59 1.39
N SER A 181 -3.86 4.70 1.72
CA SER A 181 -4.69 3.55 2.09
C SER A 181 -6.18 3.84 1.93
N SER A 182 -7.02 2.90 2.32
CA SER A 182 -8.47 3.00 2.20
C SER A 182 -9.17 2.95 3.55
N ASN A 183 -10.28 3.67 3.65
CA ASN A 183 -11.26 3.54 4.70
C ASN A 183 -12.12 2.28 4.50
N TRP A 184 -12.82 1.85 5.55
CA TRP A 184 -13.74 0.71 5.45
C TRP A 184 -14.92 0.99 4.51
N ASP A 185 -15.47 2.19 4.62
CA ASP A 185 -16.46 2.77 3.71
C ASP A 185 -16.41 4.32 3.78
N GLU A 186 -17.25 5.01 3.00
CA GLU A 186 -17.29 6.49 2.95
C GLU A 186 -17.61 7.16 4.30
N THR A 187 -18.10 6.39 5.28
CA THR A 187 -18.49 6.90 6.60
C THR A 187 -17.66 6.37 7.74
N THR A 188 -17.02 5.21 7.56
CA THR A 188 -16.26 4.51 8.59
C THR A 188 -14.78 4.60 8.30
N PRO A 189 -14.02 5.44 9.01
CA PRO A 189 -12.59 5.57 8.80
C PRO A 189 -11.84 4.32 9.25
N ALA A 190 -10.69 4.09 8.63
CA ALA A 190 -9.80 3.02 9.02
C ALA A 190 -8.35 3.51 9.18
N ILE A 191 -7.59 2.80 9.99
CA ILE A 191 -6.14 2.94 10.11
C ILE A 191 -5.52 1.56 9.93
N VAL A 192 -4.58 1.46 9.01
CA VAL A 192 -3.88 0.20 8.73
C VAL A 192 -2.78 0.00 9.74
N SER A 193 -2.86 -1.10 10.49
CA SER A 193 -1.89 -1.43 11.54
C SER A 193 -0.78 -2.36 11.06
N SER A 194 -0.93 -2.98 9.90
CA SER A 194 0.04 -3.96 9.40
C SER A 194 -0.01 -4.16 7.89
N LEU A 195 1.15 -4.44 7.32
CA LEU A 195 1.35 -4.86 5.94
C LEU A 195 2.02 -6.22 5.93
N ARG A 196 1.57 -7.13 5.04
CA ARG A 196 2.31 -8.38 4.83
C ARG A 196 3.56 -8.10 4.00
N GLY A 197 4.64 -8.79 4.33
CA GLY A 197 5.79 -8.90 3.47
C GLY A 197 5.52 -9.80 2.27
N MET A 198 6.41 -9.76 1.29
CA MET A 198 6.35 -10.60 0.11
C MET A 198 7.74 -11.12 -0.25
N ALA A 199 7.79 -12.39 -0.63
CA ALA A 199 8.93 -12.99 -1.32
C ALA A 199 8.42 -13.91 -2.44
N ALA A 200 9.25 -14.20 -3.43
CA ALA A 200 8.94 -15.17 -4.46
C ALA A 200 10.07 -16.17 -4.65
N LEU A 201 9.70 -17.40 -4.97
CA LEU A 201 10.60 -18.48 -5.31
C LEU A 201 10.29 -18.98 -6.72
N GLU A 202 11.32 -19.16 -7.52
CA GLU A 202 11.27 -19.97 -8.73
C GLU A 202 11.68 -21.41 -8.39
N ILE A 203 10.88 -22.37 -8.82
CA ILE A 203 11.09 -23.80 -8.62
C ILE A 203 11.16 -24.43 -9.99
N GLU A 204 12.26 -25.06 -10.32
CA GLU A 204 12.40 -25.84 -11.55
C GLU A 204 12.77 -27.28 -11.21
N VAL A 205 12.12 -28.23 -11.86
CA VAL A 205 12.47 -29.65 -11.81
C VAL A 205 12.81 -30.19 -13.20
N LYS A 206 13.84 -31.04 -13.28
CA LYS A 206 14.23 -31.69 -14.53
C LYS A 206 14.34 -33.18 -14.30
N SER A 207 13.81 -33.98 -15.24
CA SER A 207 13.88 -35.44 -15.25
C SER A 207 14.82 -35.96 -16.30
N MET A 208 15.08 -35.18 -17.36
CA MET A 208 15.83 -35.59 -18.53
C MET A 208 16.57 -34.41 -19.17
N GLU A 209 17.55 -34.67 -20.03
CA GLU A 209 18.24 -33.61 -20.78
C GLU A 209 17.39 -33.02 -21.92
N LYS A 210 16.55 -33.86 -22.54
CA LYS A 210 15.70 -33.49 -23.69
C LYS A 210 14.32 -34.13 -23.58
N PRO A 211 13.27 -33.51 -24.17
CA PRO A 211 11.95 -34.13 -24.27
C PRO A 211 11.96 -35.44 -25.05
N LEU A 212 11.07 -36.36 -24.70
CA LEU A 212 10.94 -37.68 -25.32
C LEU A 212 9.51 -37.91 -25.82
N HIS A 213 9.35 -38.88 -26.72
CA HIS A 213 8.01 -39.31 -27.18
C HIS A 213 7.27 -40.03 -26.05
N SER A 214 6.12 -39.47 -25.62
CA SER A 214 5.40 -39.97 -24.43
C SER A 214 4.90 -41.41 -24.61
N GLY A 215 4.40 -41.79 -25.79
CA GLY A 215 3.93 -43.15 -26.06
C GLY A 215 5.01 -44.22 -25.99
N THR A 216 6.28 -43.84 -26.19
CA THR A 216 7.42 -44.76 -26.16
C THR A 216 8.08 -44.86 -24.78
N TRP A 217 8.12 -43.73 -24.03
CA TRP A 217 8.99 -43.59 -22.86
C TRP A 217 8.20 -43.31 -21.55
N SER A 218 6.89 -42.99 -21.58
CA SER A 218 6.11 -42.85 -20.36
C SER A 218 5.93 -44.18 -19.62
N GLY A 219 5.75 -44.08 -18.32
CA GLY A 219 5.62 -45.23 -17.41
C GLY A 219 6.90 -45.38 -16.57
N PRO A 220 8.04 -45.81 -17.10
CA PRO A 220 9.26 -45.94 -16.30
C PRO A 220 10.01 -44.63 -16.07
N ILE A 221 9.82 -43.62 -16.92
CA ILE A 221 10.53 -42.33 -16.78
C ILE A 221 9.66 -41.32 -16.01
N PRO A 222 10.22 -40.68 -14.99
CA PRO A 222 9.47 -39.65 -14.20
C PRO A 222 9.05 -38.45 -15.07
N ASP A 223 7.82 -38.03 -14.91
CA ASP A 223 7.27 -36.84 -15.55
C ASP A 223 7.58 -35.61 -14.71
N ALA A 224 8.28 -34.63 -15.27
CA ALA A 224 8.66 -33.40 -14.58
C ALA A 224 7.44 -32.58 -14.15
N ALA A 225 6.37 -32.52 -14.95
CA ALA A 225 5.15 -31.78 -14.62
C ALA A 225 4.42 -32.41 -13.42
N GLN A 226 4.34 -33.74 -13.36
CA GLN A 226 3.78 -34.44 -12.20
C GLN A 226 4.65 -34.25 -10.95
N GLY A 227 5.99 -34.28 -11.11
CA GLY A 227 6.92 -34.04 -10.01
C GLY A 227 6.76 -32.65 -9.41
N LEU A 228 6.70 -31.61 -10.25
CA LEU A 228 6.43 -30.23 -9.82
C LEU A 228 5.07 -30.09 -9.13
N SER A 229 4.02 -30.71 -9.71
CA SER A 229 2.68 -30.68 -9.13
C SER A 229 2.64 -31.27 -7.70
N ARG A 230 3.37 -32.36 -7.46
CA ARG A 230 3.51 -32.96 -6.11
C ARG A 230 4.18 -32.01 -5.12
N ILE A 231 5.25 -31.34 -5.54
CA ILE A 231 5.91 -30.31 -4.72
C ILE A 231 4.93 -29.21 -4.38
N LEU A 232 4.23 -28.62 -5.36
CA LEU A 232 3.32 -27.52 -5.15
C LEU A 232 2.17 -27.86 -4.21
N VAL A 233 1.57 -29.04 -4.34
CA VAL A 233 0.48 -29.52 -3.47
C VAL A 233 0.95 -29.78 -2.03
N SER A 234 2.22 -30.11 -1.82
CA SER A 234 2.80 -30.34 -0.50
C SER A 234 3.04 -29.07 0.32
N LEU A 235 3.09 -27.90 -0.33
CA LEU A 235 3.43 -26.63 0.33
C LEU A 235 2.37 -26.23 1.35
N LYS A 236 2.81 -25.97 2.58
CA LYS A 236 1.98 -25.50 3.67
C LYS A 236 2.44 -24.15 4.17
N SER A 237 1.52 -23.20 4.23
CA SER A 237 1.79 -21.89 4.82
C SER A 237 2.16 -22.04 6.31
N PRO A 238 3.19 -21.35 6.78
CA PRO A 238 3.55 -21.38 8.19
C PRO A 238 2.48 -20.69 9.03
N LYS A 239 2.37 -21.11 10.30
CA LYS A 239 1.39 -20.58 11.25
C LYS A 239 1.76 -19.15 11.65
N ALA A 240 0.82 -18.23 11.50
CA ALA A 240 0.98 -16.82 11.89
C ALA A 240 0.95 -16.64 13.42
N PRO A 241 1.58 -15.56 13.94
CA PRO A 241 1.48 -15.18 15.35
C PRO A 241 0.06 -14.82 15.79
N SER A 242 -0.17 -14.83 17.11
CA SER A 242 -1.42 -14.36 17.71
C SER A 242 -1.57 -12.84 17.54
N LEU A 243 -2.81 -12.38 17.44
CA LEU A 243 -3.14 -10.96 17.30
C LEU A 243 -3.46 -10.30 18.63
N ALA A 244 -3.19 -9.01 18.75
CA ALA A 244 -3.58 -8.20 19.89
C ALA A 244 -5.12 -8.08 19.98
N LYS A 245 -5.64 -7.90 21.20
CA LYS A 245 -7.09 -7.88 21.49
C LYS A 245 -7.84 -6.82 20.69
N ASN A 246 -7.31 -5.60 20.64
CA ASN A 246 -7.92 -4.48 19.90
C ASN A 246 -8.03 -4.73 18.38
N ILE A 247 -7.10 -5.46 17.80
CA ILE A 247 -7.16 -5.88 16.40
C ILE A 247 -8.26 -6.94 16.21
N LEU A 248 -8.34 -7.92 17.11
CA LEU A 248 -9.41 -8.94 17.08
C LEU A 248 -10.80 -8.33 17.25
N GLU A 249 -10.95 -7.33 18.12
CA GLU A 249 -12.21 -6.58 18.29
C GLU A 249 -12.59 -5.82 17.00
N SER A 250 -11.64 -5.17 16.32
CA SER A 250 -11.88 -4.53 15.03
C SER A 250 -12.28 -5.56 13.95
N PHE A 251 -11.63 -6.70 13.89
CA PHE A 251 -11.97 -7.77 12.94
C PHE A 251 -13.37 -8.33 13.20
N ALA A 252 -13.73 -8.52 14.45
CA ALA A 252 -15.08 -8.95 14.83
C ALA A 252 -16.16 -7.93 14.43
N GLU A 253 -15.87 -6.62 14.54
CA GLU A 253 -16.80 -5.57 14.11
C GLU A 253 -16.95 -5.57 12.58
N MET A 254 -15.85 -5.63 11.84
CA MET A 254 -15.86 -5.67 10.37
C MET A 254 -16.56 -6.93 9.83
N SER A 255 -16.38 -8.08 10.49
CA SER A 255 -17.02 -9.35 10.09
C SER A 255 -18.55 -9.33 10.19
N LYS A 256 -19.16 -8.32 10.83
CA LYS A 256 -20.62 -8.15 10.82
C LYS A 256 -21.16 -7.70 9.45
N SER A 257 -20.33 -7.05 8.66
CA SER A 257 -20.67 -6.52 7.33
C SER A 257 -19.85 -7.11 6.19
N TYR A 258 -18.85 -7.94 6.49
CA TYR A 258 -17.96 -8.55 5.51
C TYR A 258 -17.85 -10.06 5.75
N GLY A 259 -18.48 -10.82 4.87
CA GLY A 259 -18.52 -12.27 4.94
C GLY A 259 -18.26 -12.94 3.60
N TYR A 260 -18.74 -14.17 3.44
CA TYR A 260 -18.58 -14.95 2.22
C TYR A 260 -19.18 -14.28 1.00
N ARG A 261 -20.31 -13.56 1.15
CA ARG A 261 -20.99 -12.88 0.06
C ARG A 261 -20.13 -11.75 -0.50
N GLU A 262 -19.60 -10.91 0.37
CA GLU A 262 -18.76 -9.77 -0.01
C GLU A 262 -17.46 -10.26 -0.64
N LEU A 263 -16.77 -11.22 -0.02
CA LEU A 263 -15.55 -11.81 -0.56
C LEU A 263 -15.76 -12.47 -1.93
N LYS A 264 -16.86 -13.19 -2.12
CA LYS A 264 -17.20 -13.79 -3.43
C LYS A 264 -17.42 -12.74 -4.50
N LYS A 265 -18.09 -11.65 -4.15
CA LYS A 265 -18.38 -10.54 -5.06
C LYS A 265 -17.08 -9.82 -5.46
N GLU A 266 -16.29 -9.40 -4.50
CA GLU A 266 -15.01 -8.68 -4.72
C GLU A 266 -14.00 -9.56 -5.47
N GLY A 267 -13.85 -10.82 -5.06
CA GLY A 267 -12.96 -11.78 -5.70
C GLY A 267 -13.49 -12.33 -7.03
N SER A 268 -14.68 -11.92 -7.47
CA SER A 268 -15.33 -12.41 -8.70
C SER A 268 -15.33 -13.94 -8.80
N LEU A 269 -15.60 -14.62 -7.68
CA LEU A 269 -15.54 -16.09 -7.61
C LEU A 269 -16.62 -16.75 -8.45
N LEU A 270 -16.24 -17.74 -9.26
CA LEU A 270 -17.14 -18.45 -10.15
C LEU A 270 -17.94 -19.54 -9.43
N GLY A 271 -19.25 -19.57 -9.66
CA GLY A 271 -20.13 -20.68 -9.38
C GLY A 271 -19.99 -21.32 -8.00
N LYS A 272 -19.55 -22.58 -7.96
CA LYS A 272 -19.42 -23.40 -6.77
C LYS A 272 -18.04 -23.29 -6.10
N THR A 273 -17.19 -22.34 -6.47
CA THR A 273 -15.87 -22.14 -5.87
C THR A 273 -16.03 -21.93 -4.36
N GLN A 274 -15.30 -22.73 -3.58
CA GLN A 274 -15.33 -22.69 -2.13
C GLN A 274 -14.27 -21.74 -1.60
N ILE A 275 -14.61 -21.00 -0.53
CA ILE A 275 -13.66 -20.21 0.25
C ILE A 275 -12.97 -21.17 1.24
N LEU A 276 -11.64 -21.08 1.35
CA LEU A 276 -10.80 -22.04 2.06
C LEU A 276 -10.78 -21.85 3.58
N VAL A 277 -11.37 -20.78 4.10
CA VAL A 277 -11.38 -20.43 5.53
C VAL A 277 -12.81 -20.26 6.02
N LYS A 278 -13.01 -20.32 7.35
CA LYS A 278 -14.30 -20.01 7.97
C LYS A 278 -14.60 -18.51 7.81
N GLU A 279 -15.87 -18.17 7.72
CA GLU A 279 -16.30 -16.77 7.49
C GLU A 279 -15.71 -15.77 8.49
N LYS A 280 -15.68 -16.11 9.77
CA LYS A 280 -15.07 -15.30 10.83
C LYS A 280 -13.56 -15.09 10.69
N ASP A 281 -12.87 -15.93 9.91
CA ASP A 281 -11.42 -15.91 9.75
C ASP A 281 -10.99 -15.25 8.43
N ILE A 282 -11.94 -14.77 7.61
CA ILE A 282 -11.66 -14.17 6.28
C ILE A 282 -10.67 -13.01 6.41
N LEU A 283 -10.98 -12.01 7.22
CA LEU A 283 -10.14 -10.80 7.36
C LEU A 283 -8.76 -11.13 7.93
N LYS A 284 -8.71 -12.06 8.89
CA LYS A 284 -7.45 -12.55 9.43
C LYS A 284 -6.62 -13.23 8.33
N SER A 285 -7.24 -14.07 7.52
CA SER A 285 -6.57 -14.76 6.41
C SER A 285 -6.07 -13.81 5.33
N LEU A 286 -6.84 -12.78 5.00
CA LEU A 286 -6.45 -11.76 4.02
C LEU A 286 -5.25 -10.92 4.47
N TRP A 287 -5.14 -10.60 5.77
CA TRP A 287 -4.23 -9.56 6.25
C TRP A 287 -3.15 -10.03 7.22
N ARG A 288 -3.39 -11.12 7.94
CA ARG A 288 -2.56 -11.52 9.10
C ARG A 288 -2.09 -12.97 9.07
N ASP A 289 -2.52 -13.77 8.09
CA ASP A 289 -2.00 -15.12 7.90
C ASP A 289 -0.97 -15.15 6.75
N ALA A 290 -0.03 -16.09 6.83
CA ALA A 290 0.86 -16.38 5.73
C ALA A 290 0.09 -17.08 4.60
N SER A 291 0.43 -16.79 3.37
CA SER A 291 -0.15 -17.47 2.21
C SER A 291 0.90 -17.80 1.15
N ILE A 292 0.71 -18.91 0.47
CA ILE A 292 1.54 -19.38 -0.64
C ILE A 292 0.63 -19.50 -1.86
N THR A 293 1.02 -18.85 -2.96
CA THR A 293 0.24 -18.82 -4.20
C THR A 293 1.13 -19.11 -5.39
N VAL A 294 0.72 -20.03 -6.25
CA VAL A 294 1.37 -20.25 -7.55
C VAL A 294 0.90 -19.14 -8.49
N THR A 295 1.83 -18.29 -8.91
CA THR A 295 1.53 -17.13 -9.78
C THR A 295 1.87 -17.36 -11.24
N ALA A 296 2.72 -18.34 -11.52
CA ALA A 296 3.01 -18.81 -12.87
C ALA A 296 3.44 -20.26 -12.83
N MET A 297 3.18 -21.01 -13.90
CA MET A 297 3.60 -22.40 -14.06
C MET A 297 3.79 -22.72 -15.55
N GLU A 298 4.88 -23.42 -15.87
CA GLU A 298 5.21 -23.87 -17.22
C GLU A 298 5.61 -25.34 -17.21
N ALA A 299 4.93 -26.14 -18.03
CA ALA A 299 5.22 -27.57 -18.23
C ALA A 299 4.79 -27.98 -19.65
N GLY A 300 5.41 -27.37 -20.65
CA GLY A 300 4.99 -27.44 -22.04
C GLY A 300 4.01 -26.29 -22.40
N SER A 301 3.58 -26.26 -23.64
CA SER A 301 2.75 -25.19 -24.19
C SER A 301 1.41 -25.74 -24.68
N ARG A 302 0.31 -25.10 -24.33
CA ARG A 302 -1.02 -25.44 -24.88
C ARG A 302 -1.06 -25.34 -26.40
N LYS A 303 -0.34 -24.38 -26.99
CA LYS A 303 -0.26 -24.18 -28.45
C LYS A 303 0.45 -25.34 -29.14
N ASN A 304 1.46 -25.93 -28.49
CA ASN A 304 2.31 -26.99 -29.02
C ASN A 304 2.06 -28.31 -28.27
N ALA A 305 0.86 -28.51 -27.73
CA ALA A 305 0.52 -29.76 -27.04
C ALA A 305 0.59 -30.96 -28.03
N GLY A 306 1.29 -31.99 -27.64
CA GLY A 306 1.48 -33.20 -28.44
C GLY A 306 1.93 -34.37 -27.57
N ASN A 307 2.29 -35.49 -28.22
CA ASN A 307 2.72 -36.71 -27.52
C ASN A 307 4.17 -36.60 -26.99
N VAL A 308 4.43 -35.61 -26.13
CA VAL A 308 5.78 -35.29 -25.61
C VAL A 308 5.79 -35.41 -24.10
N LEU A 309 6.72 -36.20 -23.58
CA LEU A 309 7.12 -36.23 -22.18
C LEU A 309 8.11 -35.07 -21.97
N GLN A 310 7.69 -34.04 -21.18
CA GLN A 310 8.49 -32.85 -20.94
C GLN A 310 9.66 -33.18 -20.03
N ASN A 311 10.82 -32.68 -20.38
CA ASN A 311 12.06 -32.88 -19.62
C ASN A 311 12.18 -31.98 -18.39
N SER A 312 11.44 -30.86 -18.37
CA SER A 312 11.43 -29.89 -17.27
C SER A 312 10.05 -29.31 -17.01
N ALA A 313 9.85 -28.84 -15.79
CA ALA A 313 8.70 -28.04 -15.40
C ALA A 313 9.14 -26.95 -14.41
N TRP A 314 8.53 -25.79 -14.51
CA TRP A 314 8.87 -24.60 -13.72
C TRP A 314 7.62 -23.98 -13.13
N ALA A 315 7.76 -23.41 -11.91
CA ALA A 315 6.72 -22.60 -11.29
C ALA A 315 7.30 -21.42 -10.52
N ARG A 316 6.53 -20.34 -10.48
CA ARG A 316 6.74 -19.20 -9.62
C ARG A 316 5.76 -19.24 -8.47
N VAL A 317 6.30 -19.19 -7.25
CA VAL A 317 5.50 -19.22 -6.01
C VAL A 317 5.68 -17.91 -5.25
N SER A 318 4.60 -17.18 -5.09
CA SER A 318 4.55 -15.97 -4.26
C SER A 318 4.16 -16.32 -2.82
N ILE A 319 4.89 -15.75 -1.86
CA ILE A 319 4.73 -16.01 -0.43
C ILE A 319 4.43 -14.70 0.25
N ARG A 320 3.26 -14.60 0.90
CA ARG A 320 2.92 -13.47 1.76
C ARG A 320 3.21 -13.81 3.21
N ILE A 321 3.92 -12.93 3.90
CA ILE A 321 4.46 -13.17 5.25
C ILE A 321 3.91 -12.08 6.18
N PRO A 322 3.11 -12.44 7.21
CA PRO A 322 2.58 -11.46 8.16
C PRO A 322 3.66 -10.93 9.10
N PRO A 323 3.43 -9.78 9.76
CA PRO A 323 4.30 -9.27 10.81
C PRO A 323 4.53 -10.28 11.94
N GLY A 324 5.66 -10.14 12.62
CA GLY A 324 6.07 -11.03 13.70
C GLY A 324 6.71 -12.34 13.24
N MET A 325 6.82 -12.58 11.92
CA MET A 325 7.54 -13.73 11.37
C MET A 325 8.89 -13.30 10.78
N ASP A 326 9.91 -14.11 11.02
CA ASP A 326 11.22 -13.93 10.41
C ASP A 326 11.20 -14.46 8.97
N MET A 327 11.34 -13.56 8.01
CA MET A 327 11.27 -13.87 6.59
C MET A 327 12.31 -14.91 6.17
N LYS A 328 13.55 -14.85 6.69
CA LYS A 328 14.59 -15.81 6.34
C LYS A 328 14.21 -17.21 6.80
N LYS A 329 13.72 -17.32 8.05
CA LYS A 329 13.25 -18.61 8.60
C LYS A 329 12.07 -19.18 7.81
N VAL A 330 11.12 -18.34 7.43
CA VAL A 330 9.96 -18.74 6.60
C VAL A 330 10.43 -19.26 5.24
N LEU A 331 11.31 -18.54 4.57
CA LEU A 331 11.84 -18.98 3.27
C LEU A 331 12.61 -20.30 3.36
N GLU A 332 13.46 -20.47 4.36
CA GLU A 332 14.18 -21.73 4.57
C GLU A 332 13.23 -22.89 4.90
N GLN A 333 12.19 -22.66 5.70
CA GLN A 333 11.17 -23.68 5.96
C GLN A 333 10.45 -24.10 4.67
N ILE A 334 10.10 -23.15 3.80
CA ILE A 334 9.42 -23.47 2.53
C ILE A 334 10.39 -24.18 1.56
N LYS A 335 11.65 -23.74 1.47
CA LYS A 335 12.67 -24.43 0.67
C LYS A 335 12.89 -25.88 1.16
N THR A 336 12.86 -26.10 2.45
CA THR A 336 12.93 -27.44 3.02
C THR A 336 11.73 -28.29 2.59
N GLN A 337 10.49 -27.76 2.70
CA GLN A 337 9.30 -28.47 2.21
C GLN A 337 9.41 -28.83 0.72
N ILE A 338 9.94 -27.91 -0.12
CA ILE A 338 10.15 -28.16 -1.55
C ILE A 338 11.14 -29.32 -1.77
N LYS A 339 12.27 -29.31 -1.05
CA LYS A 339 13.30 -30.37 -1.15
C LYS A 339 12.77 -31.74 -0.71
N ASP A 340 12.09 -31.76 0.44
CA ASP A 340 11.55 -32.99 1.01
C ASP A 340 10.42 -33.60 0.15
N ALA A 341 9.67 -32.75 -0.55
CA ALA A 341 8.59 -33.20 -1.43
C ALA A 341 9.03 -33.52 -2.85
N CYS A 342 10.29 -33.27 -3.21
CA CYS A 342 10.80 -33.55 -4.55
C CYS A 342 10.88 -35.07 -4.79
N PRO A 343 10.04 -35.62 -5.68
CA PRO A 343 9.96 -37.07 -5.87
C PRO A 343 11.02 -37.58 -6.83
N TRP A 344 11.24 -38.87 -6.80
CA TRP A 344 11.94 -39.66 -7.82
C TRP A 344 13.38 -39.19 -8.15
N GLY A 345 14.03 -38.45 -7.25
CA GLY A 345 15.40 -37.98 -7.51
C GLY A 345 15.52 -36.97 -8.66
N LEU A 346 14.44 -36.21 -8.93
CA LEU A 346 14.46 -35.17 -9.94
C LEU A 346 15.54 -34.12 -9.65
N ASN A 347 16.14 -33.56 -10.67
CA ASN A 347 17.08 -32.46 -10.53
C ASN A 347 16.26 -31.18 -10.18
N LEU A 348 16.42 -30.71 -8.95
CA LEU A 348 15.65 -29.58 -8.38
C LEU A 348 16.52 -28.33 -8.32
N SER A 349 16.01 -27.23 -8.85
CA SER A 349 16.53 -25.87 -8.68
C SER A 349 15.54 -25.00 -7.95
N ILE A 350 16.01 -24.23 -6.96
CA ILE A 350 15.19 -23.25 -6.21
C ILE A 350 15.94 -21.92 -6.21
N LYS A 351 15.33 -20.90 -6.79
CA LYS A 351 15.87 -19.55 -6.81
C LYS A 351 14.96 -18.60 -6.05
N THR A 352 15.53 -17.78 -5.18
CA THR A 352 14.80 -16.67 -4.55
C THR A 352 14.89 -15.45 -5.45
N GLU A 353 13.76 -14.87 -5.81
CA GLU A 353 13.73 -13.65 -6.61
C GLU A 353 14.21 -12.43 -5.80
N ASN A 354 14.67 -11.40 -6.51
CA ASN A 354 14.91 -10.08 -5.96
C ASN A 354 13.57 -9.39 -5.67
N GLY A 355 13.59 -8.28 -4.92
CA GLY A 355 12.35 -7.51 -4.63
C GLY A 355 11.58 -8.03 -3.42
N ILE A 356 12.30 -8.54 -2.42
CA ILE A 356 11.71 -8.92 -1.12
C ILE A 356 11.16 -7.69 -0.41
N ALA A 357 9.88 -7.71 -0.07
CA ALA A 357 9.24 -6.71 0.78
C ALA A 357 9.13 -7.22 2.22
N ILE A 358 9.65 -6.46 3.17
CA ILE A 358 9.64 -6.82 4.60
C ILE A 358 8.25 -6.55 5.18
N PRO A 359 7.67 -7.45 6.01
CA PRO A 359 6.42 -7.18 6.71
C PRO A 359 6.58 -6.03 7.71
N TRP A 360 5.52 -5.26 7.88
CA TRP A 360 5.51 -4.12 8.79
C TRP A 360 4.29 -4.15 9.71
N GLU A 361 4.48 -3.66 10.93
CA GLU A 361 3.41 -3.46 11.93
C GLU A 361 3.69 -2.23 12.77
N THR A 362 2.66 -1.44 13.04
CA THR A 362 2.71 -0.32 13.98
C THR A 362 2.24 -0.74 15.37
N LYS A 363 2.78 -0.09 16.41
CA LYS A 363 2.35 -0.33 17.80
C LYS A 363 1.04 0.40 18.08
N THR A 364 -0.07 -0.33 18.10
CA THR A 364 -1.42 0.25 18.33
C THR A 364 -1.59 0.88 19.73
N GLU A 365 -0.73 0.53 20.69
CA GLU A 365 -0.71 1.13 22.03
C GLU A 365 0.03 2.46 22.11
N HIS A 366 0.76 2.85 21.04
CA HIS A 366 1.51 4.09 21.01
C HIS A 366 0.59 5.30 21.12
N ILE A 367 1.04 6.34 21.84
CA ILE A 367 0.23 7.54 22.09
C ILE A 367 -0.25 8.23 20.80
N PHE A 368 0.59 8.32 19.78
CA PHE A 368 0.22 8.91 18.49
C PHE A 368 -0.82 8.08 17.74
N PHE A 369 -0.76 6.75 17.85
CA PHE A 369 -1.79 5.88 17.26
C PHE A 369 -3.15 6.12 17.92
N LYS A 370 -3.19 6.20 19.26
CA LYS A 370 -4.42 6.50 20.01
C LYS A 370 -4.96 7.92 19.70
N LYS A 371 -4.08 8.90 19.54
CA LYS A 371 -4.45 10.26 19.11
C LYS A 371 -5.06 10.26 17.71
N MET A 372 -4.48 9.52 16.75
CA MET A 372 -5.04 9.40 15.42
C MET A 372 -6.41 8.70 15.42
N LEU A 373 -6.60 7.64 16.20
CA LEU A 373 -7.92 7.02 16.36
C LEU A 373 -8.97 8.02 16.87
N ASN A 374 -8.62 8.87 17.83
CA ASN A 374 -9.53 9.91 18.32
C ASN A 374 -9.81 10.98 17.26
N ALA A 375 -8.79 11.43 16.55
CA ALA A 375 -8.93 12.41 15.47
C ALA A 375 -9.82 11.90 14.33
N LEU A 376 -9.62 10.64 13.92
CA LEU A 376 -10.48 9.98 12.93
C LEU A 376 -11.93 9.84 13.43
N LYS A 377 -12.11 9.48 14.73
CA LYS A 377 -13.45 9.40 15.33
C LYS A 377 -14.17 10.74 15.29
N GLU A 378 -13.49 11.82 15.66
CA GLU A 378 -14.06 13.18 15.67
C GLU A 378 -14.31 13.68 14.25
N GLY A 379 -13.35 13.52 13.33
CA GLY A 379 -13.47 13.99 11.95
C GLY A 379 -14.55 13.28 11.13
N TYR A 380 -14.74 11.98 11.36
CA TYR A 380 -15.77 11.19 10.68
C TYR A 380 -17.09 11.08 11.45
N GLY A 381 -17.10 11.41 12.75
CA GLY A 381 -18.26 11.20 13.62
C GLY A 381 -18.55 9.71 13.90
N LYS A 382 -17.61 8.81 13.61
CA LYS A 382 -17.77 7.36 13.72
C LYS A 382 -16.49 6.71 14.23
N LYS A 383 -16.63 5.63 15.02
CA LYS A 383 -15.49 4.90 15.57
C LYS A 383 -14.63 4.34 14.42
N PRO A 384 -13.32 4.62 14.38
CA PRO A 384 -12.43 4.07 13.38
C PRO A 384 -12.19 2.58 13.59
N LEU A 385 -11.89 1.87 12.51
CA LEU A 385 -11.51 0.46 12.51
C LEU A 385 -9.98 0.32 12.37
N ILE A 386 -9.43 -0.67 13.05
CA ILE A 386 -8.02 -1.04 12.90
C ILE A 386 -7.97 -2.19 11.90
N THR A 387 -7.45 -1.92 10.71
CA THR A 387 -7.36 -2.89 9.63
C THR A 387 -5.94 -3.44 9.47
N GLY A 388 -5.78 -4.38 8.58
CA GLY A 388 -4.51 -4.80 8.01
C GLY A 388 -4.56 -4.67 6.49
N CYS A 389 -3.41 -4.78 5.85
CA CYS A 389 -3.33 -4.87 4.40
C CYS A 389 -2.58 -6.14 3.99
N GLY A 390 -3.14 -6.85 3.02
CA GLY A 390 -2.53 -8.06 2.46
C GLY A 390 -1.38 -7.78 1.50
N ALA A 391 -1.30 -6.55 1.01
CA ALA A 391 -0.22 -6.07 0.14
C ALA A 391 0.99 -5.58 0.96
N SER A 392 2.06 -5.29 0.26
CA SER A 392 3.29 -4.69 0.79
C SER A 392 3.42 -3.28 0.22
N ILE A 393 3.76 -2.32 1.04
CA ILE A 393 4.11 -0.95 0.64
C ILE A 393 5.60 -0.77 0.96
N PRO A 394 6.49 -0.86 -0.04
CA PRO A 394 7.95 -0.88 0.18
C PRO A 394 8.46 0.34 0.93
N MET A 395 7.88 1.51 0.67
CA MET A 395 8.24 2.77 1.30
C MET A 395 7.97 2.74 2.82
N VAL A 396 6.86 2.19 3.30
CA VAL A 396 6.57 2.07 4.73
C VAL A 396 7.65 1.27 5.45
N ALA A 397 8.09 0.16 4.84
CA ALA A 397 9.18 -0.66 5.39
C ALA A 397 10.52 0.10 5.38
N ALA A 398 10.80 0.87 4.33
CA ALA A 398 12.01 1.67 4.21
C ALA A 398 12.08 2.78 5.27
N ILE A 399 11.01 3.55 5.45
CA ILE A 399 10.88 4.59 6.50
C ILE A 399 11.03 3.97 7.89
N SER A 400 10.34 2.87 8.16
CA SER A 400 10.42 2.15 9.45
C SER A 400 11.84 1.66 9.77
N LYS A 401 12.57 1.21 8.74
CA LYS A 401 13.96 0.78 8.87
C LYS A 401 14.93 1.96 9.07
N ALA A 402 14.73 3.04 8.31
CA ALA A 402 15.58 4.23 8.37
C ALA A 402 15.44 4.98 9.70
N PHE A 403 14.23 5.11 10.21
CA PHE A 403 13.88 5.87 11.41
C PHE A 403 13.34 4.94 12.51
N LYS A 404 14.20 4.01 12.98
CA LYS A 404 13.83 3.02 13.99
C LYS A 404 13.13 3.65 15.20
N GLY A 405 11.98 3.10 15.55
CA GLY A 405 11.18 3.55 16.69
C GLY A 405 10.22 4.70 16.40
N MET A 406 10.29 5.32 15.21
CA MET A 406 9.30 6.30 14.78
C MET A 406 7.99 5.58 14.42
N PRO A 407 6.87 5.90 15.10
CA PRO A 407 5.58 5.34 14.76
C PRO A 407 5.13 5.84 13.38
N ILE A 408 4.55 4.95 12.60
CA ILE A 408 3.91 5.27 11.32
C ILE A 408 2.42 5.06 11.47
N LEU A 409 1.64 6.04 11.05
CA LEU A 409 0.19 6.07 11.04
C LEU A 409 -0.26 5.99 9.57
N LEU A 410 -0.63 4.79 9.12
CA LEU A 410 -1.07 4.56 7.75
C LEU A 410 -2.58 4.75 7.67
N THR A 411 -2.98 5.92 7.18
CA THR A 411 -4.37 6.33 6.94
C THR A 411 -4.65 6.38 5.45
N GLY A 412 -5.84 6.76 5.03
CA GLY A 412 -6.14 6.90 3.63
C GLY A 412 -7.43 7.62 3.32
N ILE A 413 -7.59 7.89 2.04
CA ILE A 413 -8.73 8.59 1.45
C ILE A 413 -9.55 7.69 0.51
N GLY A 414 -9.02 6.50 0.19
CA GLY A 414 -9.76 5.51 -0.58
C GLY A 414 -11.01 5.02 0.16
N ASP A 415 -11.95 4.47 -0.58
CA ASP A 415 -13.14 3.74 -0.11
C ASP A 415 -13.44 2.60 -1.11
N PRO A 416 -14.38 1.69 -0.85
CA PRO A 416 -14.68 0.57 -1.75
C PRO A 416 -15.11 0.95 -3.17
N LYS A 417 -15.41 2.22 -3.44
CA LYS A 417 -15.75 2.73 -4.78
C LYS A 417 -14.60 3.49 -5.43
N ALA A 418 -13.48 3.65 -4.75
CA ALA A 418 -12.33 4.41 -5.24
C ALA A 418 -11.75 3.82 -6.52
N ASN A 419 -11.76 2.49 -6.64
CA ASN A 419 -11.25 1.73 -7.79
C ASN A 419 -9.79 2.10 -8.15
N ALA A 420 -8.94 2.31 -7.13
CA ALA A 420 -7.52 2.54 -7.32
C ALA A 420 -6.92 1.45 -8.24
N HIS A 421 -5.98 1.81 -9.13
CA HIS A 421 -5.42 0.99 -10.20
C HIS A 421 -6.42 0.54 -11.30
N GLY A 422 -7.73 0.73 -11.11
CA GLY A 422 -8.77 0.41 -12.10
C GLY A 422 -9.19 1.61 -12.97
N GLU A 423 -10.09 1.35 -13.92
CA GLU A 423 -10.72 2.40 -14.72
C GLU A 423 -11.78 3.14 -13.90
N ASN A 424 -11.98 4.42 -14.17
CA ASN A 424 -12.88 5.30 -13.42
C ASN A 424 -12.50 5.43 -11.93
N GLU A 425 -11.21 5.43 -11.63
CA GLU A 425 -10.73 5.78 -10.30
C GLU A 425 -11.34 7.09 -9.83
N SER A 426 -11.67 7.17 -8.53
CA SER A 426 -12.29 8.37 -7.97
C SER A 426 -12.10 8.50 -6.47
N VAL A 427 -12.04 9.74 -5.98
CA VAL A 427 -12.09 10.06 -4.56
C VAL A 427 -13.42 10.70 -4.18
N SER A 428 -14.02 10.26 -3.07
CA SER A 428 -15.20 10.93 -2.49
C SER A 428 -14.79 12.28 -1.89
N LEU A 429 -15.43 13.38 -2.34
CA LEU A 429 -15.16 14.72 -1.81
C LEU A 429 -15.53 14.83 -0.32
N ALA A 430 -16.53 14.07 0.12
CA ALA A 430 -16.89 13.98 1.51
C ALA A 430 -15.81 13.28 2.35
N VAL A 431 -15.24 12.19 1.85
CA VAL A 431 -14.11 11.48 2.49
C VAL A 431 -12.87 12.36 2.52
N LEU A 432 -12.52 13.01 1.41
CA LEU A 432 -11.40 13.94 1.33
C LEU A 432 -11.50 15.03 2.41
N LYS A 433 -12.66 15.65 2.54
CA LYS A 433 -12.92 16.69 3.56
C LYS A 433 -12.77 16.18 4.98
N LYS A 434 -13.29 14.98 5.27
CA LYS A 434 -13.16 14.33 6.59
C LYS A 434 -11.72 13.92 6.90
N ALA A 435 -10.96 13.48 5.90
CA ALA A 435 -9.54 13.15 6.07
C ALA A 435 -8.73 14.40 6.45
N ILE A 436 -8.94 15.52 5.75
CA ILE A 436 -8.31 16.81 6.09
C ILE A 436 -8.68 17.22 7.53
N LEU A 437 -9.96 17.18 7.88
CA LEU A 437 -10.43 17.52 9.23
C LEU A 437 -9.75 16.64 10.30
N SER A 438 -9.68 15.34 10.05
CA SER A 438 -9.06 14.39 10.99
C SER A 438 -7.58 14.67 11.19
N GLU A 439 -6.85 15.01 10.12
CA GLU A 439 -5.42 15.31 10.21
C GLU A 439 -5.19 16.62 10.99
N ILE A 440 -6.01 17.66 10.78
CA ILE A 440 -5.94 18.90 11.57
C ILE A 440 -6.18 18.62 13.05
N LEU A 441 -7.21 17.82 13.37
CA LEU A 441 -7.52 17.42 14.75
C LEU A 441 -6.37 16.66 15.39
N PHE A 442 -5.71 15.78 14.64
CA PHE A 442 -4.51 15.08 15.10
C PHE A 442 -3.36 16.06 15.40
N LEU A 443 -3.03 16.97 14.48
CA LEU A 443 -2.00 17.99 14.66
C LEU A 443 -2.30 18.88 15.88
N SER A 444 -3.56 19.29 16.04
CA SER A 444 -4.01 20.06 17.22
C SER A 444 -3.85 19.28 18.53
N SER A 445 -4.07 17.96 18.49
CA SER A 445 -3.92 17.10 19.68
C SER A 445 -2.47 16.94 20.13
N ILE A 446 -1.51 17.07 19.23
CA ILE A 446 -0.08 17.06 19.56
C ILE A 446 0.27 18.32 20.35
N SER A 447 -0.21 19.48 19.87
CA SER A 447 0.03 20.78 20.50
C SER A 447 -0.52 20.88 21.93
N SER A 448 -1.74 20.40 22.17
CA SER A 448 -2.43 20.53 23.45
C SER A 448 -1.88 19.68 24.60
N THR A 449 -1.18 18.60 24.29
CA THR A 449 -0.61 17.69 25.32
C THR A 449 0.64 18.28 25.96
N TYR A 450 1.44 19.02 25.21
CA TYR A 450 2.64 19.69 25.73
C TYR A 450 2.33 20.91 26.59
N ALA A 451 1.22 21.60 26.29
CA ALA A 451 0.78 22.76 27.11
C ALA A 451 0.24 22.38 28.50
N ARG A 452 -0.02 21.09 28.78
CA ARG A 452 -0.47 20.59 30.10
C ARG A 452 0.63 19.99 30.96
N THR A 453 1.83 19.80 30.42
CA THR A 453 2.97 19.19 31.11
C THR A 453 4.08 20.21 31.45
N ASN A 454 3.92 21.45 31.03
CA ASN A 454 4.69 22.64 31.44
C ASN A 454 3.75 23.66 32.06
#